data_4628c160476a6fed795d3866d0eb420d
#
_entry.id   4628c160476a6fed795d3866d0eb420d
#
_cell.length_a   1.000
_cell.length_b   1.000
_cell.length_c   1.000
_cell.angle_alpha   90.00
_cell.angle_beta   90.00
_cell.angle_gamma   90.00
#
_symmetry.space_group_name_H-M   'P 1'
#
loop_
_entity.id
_entity.type
_entity.pdbx_description
1 polymer ?
#
loop_
_entity_poly.entity_id
_entity_poly.type
_entity_poly.pdbx_seq_one_letter_code
_entity_poly.pdbx_strand_id
1 'polypeptide(L)'
;MLTRKQISSGTAEAMLALTDPEDKLVYEMHQYLDEDGSGTHEACVSATIGRERLEEATAWLKENGLRGVLGETAGGVNDQCVAAVRDMLAYMQENTDAWTGWLWWAGGPWWADYMYSIEPPSGPAYTGFLPEIQEFI
;
A
#
# COMPACT_ATOMS: atom_id res chain seq x y z
N MET A 1 5.34 11.14 -2.24
CA MET A 1 4.37 10.28 -1.54
C MET A 1 2.96 10.75 -1.84
N LEU A 2 2.14 9.96 -2.47
CA LEU A 2 0.76 10.31 -2.86
C LEU A 2 -0.23 9.37 -2.18
N THR A 3 -1.06 9.92 -1.30
CA THR A 3 -2.25 9.25 -0.77
C THR A 3 -3.48 9.77 -1.53
N ARG A 4 -4.64 9.10 -1.41
CA ARG A 4 -5.93 9.61 -1.94
C ARG A 4 -6.15 11.10 -1.59
N LYS A 5 -5.87 11.49 -0.35
CA LYS A 5 -5.99 12.88 0.11
C LYS A 5 -5.03 13.84 -0.61
N GLN A 6 -3.88 13.36 -1.07
CA GLN A 6 -2.87 14.17 -1.74
C GLN A 6 -3.11 14.30 -3.24
N ILE A 7 -3.70 13.28 -3.89
CA ILE A 7 -4.14 13.38 -5.28
C ILE A 7 -5.22 14.47 -5.38
N SER A 8 -6.18 14.48 -4.44
CA SER A 8 -7.23 15.50 -4.38
C SER A 8 -6.75 16.89 -3.92
N SER A 9 -5.55 17.03 -3.35
CA SER A 9 -5.02 18.28 -2.78
C SER A 9 -4.04 19.06 -3.67
N GLY A 10 -3.92 18.70 -4.95
CA GLY A 10 -3.01 19.36 -5.90
C GLY A 10 -1.58 18.81 -5.90
N THR A 11 -1.21 17.86 -5.04
CA THR A 11 0.11 17.22 -5.05
C THR A 11 0.34 16.42 -6.33
N ALA A 12 -0.69 15.77 -6.86
CA ALA A 12 -0.64 15.02 -8.11
C ALA A 12 -0.24 15.93 -9.28
N GLU A 13 -0.84 17.12 -9.35
CA GLU A 13 -0.52 18.10 -10.39
C GLU A 13 0.92 18.59 -10.30
N ALA A 14 1.41 18.86 -9.08
CA ALA A 14 2.80 19.22 -8.85
C ALA A 14 3.79 18.11 -9.23
N MET A 15 3.42 16.85 -8.99
CA MET A 15 4.23 15.69 -9.36
C MET A 15 4.38 15.50 -10.87
N LEU A 16 3.38 15.90 -11.68
CA LEU A 16 3.47 15.88 -13.14
C LEU A 16 4.52 16.84 -13.72
N ALA A 17 4.97 17.82 -12.93
CA ALA A 17 6.03 18.72 -13.34
C ALA A 17 7.44 18.12 -13.22
N LEU A 18 7.58 16.96 -12.57
CA LEU A 18 8.85 16.25 -12.48
C LEU A 18 9.21 15.64 -13.83
N THR A 19 10.45 15.78 -14.22
CA THR A 19 10.99 15.21 -15.45
C THR A 19 12.26 14.43 -15.15
N ASP A 20 12.40 13.29 -15.81
CA ASP A 20 13.61 12.48 -15.80
C ASP A 20 14.04 12.22 -17.25
N PRO A 21 15.26 12.61 -17.68
CA PRO A 21 15.71 12.41 -19.04
C PRO A 21 15.85 10.93 -19.44
N GLU A 22 15.87 10.02 -18.46
CA GLU A 22 15.94 8.57 -18.69
C GLU A 22 14.58 7.87 -18.59
N ASP A 23 13.51 8.61 -18.28
CA ASP A 23 12.13 8.10 -18.15
C ASP A 23 12.00 6.94 -17.15
N LYS A 24 12.67 7.10 -15.99
CA LYS A 24 12.74 6.08 -14.93
C LYS A 24 11.98 6.46 -13.66
N LEU A 25 11.16 7.52 -13.69
CA LEU A 25 10.40 7.94 -12.52
C LEU A 25 9.39 6.85 -12.12
N VAL A 26 9.39 6.54 -10.83
CA VAL A 26 8.37 5.73 -10.17
C VAL A 26 7.85 6.53 -8.98
N TYR A 27 6.53 6.65 -8.87
CA TYR A 27 5.90 7.45 -7.82
C TYR A 27 5.58 6.58 -6.61
N GLU A 28 6.20 6.89 -5.49
CA GLU A 28 5.93 6.20 -4.24
C GLU A 28 4.66 6.70 -3.59
N MET A 29 3.83 5.76 -3.12
CA MET A 29 2.56 6.01 -2.45
C MET A 29 2.46 5.16 -1.19
N HIS A 30 1.77 5.68 -0.16
CA HIS A 30 1.47 4.95 1.06
C HIS A 30 -0.04 4.82 1.23
N GLN A 31 -0.51 3.66 1.62
CA GLN A 31 -1.93 3.47 1.90
C GLN A 31 -2.12 2.50 3.06
N TYR A 32 -2.71 3.00 4.12
CA TYR A 32 -3.19 2.21 5.24
C TYR A 32 -4.70 2.04 5.21
N LEU A 33 -5.22 1.03 5.93
CA LEU A 33 -6.58 0.52 5.78
C LEU A 33 -7.49 0.82 6.98
N ASP A 34 -6.95 1.48 8.00
CA ASP A 34 -7.68 1.97 9.16
C ASP A 34 -8.55 3.20 8.82
N GLU A 35 -9.37 3.65 9.75
CA GLU A 35 -10.43 4.64 9.51
C GLU A 35 -9.89 5.94 8.88
N ASP A 36 -8.84 6.49 9.44
CA ASP A 36 -8.23 7.75 8.99
C ASP A 36 -7.07 7.55 7.99
N GLY A 37 -6.68 6.30 7.70
CA GLY A 37 -5.59 5.97 6.80
C GLY A 37 -4.20 6.26 7.37
N SER A 38 -4.08 6.40 8.69
CA SER A 38 -2.82 6.74 9.37
C SER A 38 -1.90 5.55 9.61
N GLY A 39 -2.44 4.32 9.61
CA GLY A 39 -1.68 3.11 9.97
C GLY A 39 -1.41 3.00 11.47
N THR A 40 -2.24 3.61 12.30
CA THR A 40 -2.09 3.61 13.77
C THR A 40 -3.10 2.73 14.50
N HIS A 41 -4.06 2.12 13.78
CA HIS A 41 -5.11 1.28 14.34
C HIS A 41 -5.13 -0.11 13.70
N GLU A 42 -5.38 -1.14 14.50
CA GLU A 42 -5.41 -2.53 14.04
C GLU A 42 -6.63 -2.88 13.16
N ALA A 43 -7.72 -2.11 13.28
CA ALA A 43 -8.95 -2.39 12.54
C ALA A 43 -8.91 -1.77 11.15
N CYS A 44 -9.30 -2.55 10.14
CA CYS A 44 -9.56 -2.04 8.80
C CYS A 44 -11.03 -1.61 8.65
N VAL A 45 -11.30 -0.64 7.77
CA VAL A 45 -12.66 -0.09 7.54
C VAL A 45 -13.60 -1.14 6.96
N SER A 46 -13.13 -1.90 5.96
CA SER A 46 -13.90 -2.96 5.29
C SER A 46 -12.95 -3.95 4.63
N ALA A 47 -13.48 -5.04 4.10
CA ALA A 47 -12.71 -6.03 3.33
C ALA A 47 -12.27 -5.55 1.94
N THR A 48 -12.76 -4.40 1.47
CA THR A 48 -12.47 -3.82 0.15
C THR A 48 -11.80 -2.46 0.20
N ILE A 49 -11.61 -1.91 1.39
CA ILE A 49 -11.10 -0.53 1.57
C ILE A 49 -9.74 -0.30 0.89
N GLY A 50 -8.89 -1.33 0.81
CA GLY A 50 -7.58 -1.23 0.17
C GLY A 50 -7.70 -0.94 -1.32
N ARG A 51 -8.48 -1.72 -2.05
CA ARG A 51 -8.81 -1.51 -3.47
C ARG A 51 -9.46 -0.14 -3.67
N GLU A 52 -10.50 0.18 -2.91
CA GLU A 52 -11.23 1.44 -3.03
C GLU A 52 -10.34 2.67 -2.89
N ARG A 53 -9.34 2.61 -1.99
CA ARG A 53 -8.40 3.70 -1.76
C ARG A 53 -7.33 3.82 -2.84
N LEU A 54 -7.03 2.75 -3.59
CA LEU A 54 -6.06 2.76 -4.68
C LEU A 54 -6.66 3.14 -6.03
N GLU A 55 -7.98 3.06 -6.22
CA GLU A 55 -8.62 3.31 -7.53
C GLU A 55 -8.26 4.67 -8.13
N GLU A 56 -8.33 5.74 -7.34
CA GLU A 56 -8.02 7.10 -7.79
C GLU A 56 -6.53 7.24 -8.20
N ALA A 57 -5.63 6.67 -7.39
CA ALA A 57 -4.20 6.66 -7.69
C ALA A 57 -3.88 5.83 -8.94
N THR A 58 -4.54 4.68 -9.09
CA THR A 58 -4.38 3.81 -10.26
C THR A 58 -4.85 4.51 -11.54
N ALA A 59 -6.01 5.16 -11.49
CA ALA A 59 -6.53 5.94 -12.61
C ALA A 59 -5.56 7.06 -13.00
N TRP A 60 -5.08 7.83 -12.02
CA TRP A 60 -4.12 8.91 -12.25
C TRP A 60 -2.81 8.40 -12.89
N LEU A 61 -2.26 7.28 -12.42
CA LEU A 61 -1.06 6.68 -13.02
C LEU A 61 -1.29 6.30 -14.47
N LYS A 62 -2.40 5.60 -14.77
CA LYS A 62 -2.74 5.16 -16.12
C LYS A 62 -3.01 6.31 -17.09
N GLU A 63 -3.80 7.30 -16.66
CA GLU A 63 -4.13 8.48 -17.48
C GLU A 63 -2.90 9.28 -17.88
N ASN A 64 -1.85 9.27 -17.07
CA ASN A 64 -0.61 10.00 -17.32
C ASN A 64 0.54 9.10 -17.83
N GLY A 65 0.30 7.80 -18.06
CA GLY A 65 1.32 6.86 -18.49
C GLY A 65 2.46 6.68 -17.48
N LEU A 66 2.16 6.83 -16.18
CA LEU A 66 3.13 6.79 -15.09
C LEU A 66 3.10 5.43 -14.37
N ARG A 67 4.13 5.19 -13.57
CA ARG A 67 4.25 3.99 -12.74
C ARG A 67 4.39 4.36 -11.26
N GLY A 68 3.72 3.58 -10.41
CA GLY A 68 3.76 3.74 -8.97
C GLY A 68 4.30 2.51 -8.25
N VAL A 69 4.75 2.71 -7.03
CA VAL A 69 5.04 1.68 -6.03
C VAL A 69 4.27 1.99 -4.76
N LEU A 70 3.65 0.97 -4.18
CA LEU A 70 3.04 1.11 -2.86
C LEU A 70 4.14 0.88 -1.80
N GLY A 71 4.82 1.97 -1.40
CA GLY A 71 6.01 1.95 -0.55
C GLY A 71 5.72 1.65 0.92
N GLU A 72 4.48 1.88 1.36
CA GLU A 72 4.02 1.45 2.68
C GLU A 72 2.57 0.99 2.64
N THR A 73 2.33 -0.18 3.22
CA THR A 73 1.00 -0.67 3.57
C THR A 73 1.09 -1.68 4.69
N ALA A 74 0.03 -1.85 5.44
CA ALA A 74 -0.11 -2.88 6.45
C ALA A 74 -1.58 -3.07 6.84
N GLY A 75 -1.86 -4.11 7.61
CA GLY A 75 -3.14 -4.37 8.26
C GLY A 75 -2.97 -5.11 9.57
N GLY A 76 -3.88 -4.92 10.51
CA GLY A 76 -3.89 -5.66 11.76
C GLY A 76 -4.16 -7.14 11.56
N VAL A 77 -3.72 -7.97 12.49
CA VAL A 77 -3.88 -9.42 12.44
C VAL A 77 -5.32 -9.81 12.77
N ASN A 78 -6.21 -9.67 11.79
CA ASN A 78 -7.62 -10.05 11.86
C ASN A 78 -8.17 -10.35 10.46
N ASP A 79 -9.25 -11.13 10.39
CA ASP A 79 -9.82 -11.63 9.13
C ASP A 79 -10.23 -10.51 8.17
N GLN A 80 -10.75 -9.39 8.67
CA GLN A 80 -11.18 -8.27 7.84
C GLN A 80 -9.98 -7.59 7.16
N CYS A 81 -8.88 -7.38 7.91
CA CYS A 81 -7.68 -6.78 7.34
C CYS A 81 -6.98 -7.74 6.37
N VAL A 82 -6.93 -9.04 6.68
CA VAL A 82 -6.42 -10.05 5.75
C VAL A 82 -7.19 -10.00 4.44
N ALA A 83 -8.52 -10.01 4.48
CA ALA A 83 -9.34 -9.89 3.27
C ALA A 83 -9.08 -8.57 2.51
N ALA A 84 -8.98 -7.44 3.23
CA ALA A 84 -8.75 -6.13 2.62
C ALA A 84 -7.39 -6.01 1.93
N VAL A 85 -6.33 -6.53 2.55
CA VAL A 85 -4.98 -6.52 1.95
C VAL A 85 -4.93 -7.45 0.75
N ARG A 86 -5.50 -8.66 0.84
CA ARG A 86 -5.55 -9.61 -0.28
C ARG A 86 -6.30 -9.02 -1.49
N ASP A 87 -7.45 -8.38 -1.27
CA ASP A 87 -8.20 -7.70 -2.34
C ASP A 87 -7.40 -6.56 -2.96
N MET A 88 -6.72 -5.77 -2.14
CA MET A 88 -5.84 -4.69 -2.60
C MET A 88 -4.66 -5.21 -3.44
N LEU A 89 -3.98 -6.26 -2.99
CA LEU A 89 -2.83 -6.83 -3.70
C LEU A 89 -3.26 -7.50 -5.02
N ALA A 90 -4.42 -8.20 -5.02
CA ALA A 90 -5.02 -8.73 -6.24
C ALA A 90 -5.34 -7.60 -7.24
N TYR A 91 -5.92 -6.51 -6.77
CA TYR A 91 -6.18 -5.33 -7.60
C TYR A 91 -4.89 -4.73 -8.19
N MET A 92 -3.80 -4.69 -7.44
CA MET A 92 -2.50 -4.24 -7.97
C MET A 92 -1.96 -5.20 -9.03
N GLN A 93 -2.15 -6.51 -8.88
CA GLN A 93 -1.78 -7.50 -9.90
C GLN A 93 -2.63 -7.38 -11.19
N GLU A 94 -3.90 -6.97 -11.07
CA GLU A 94 -4.76 -6.66 -12.21
C GLU A 94 -4.30 -5.38 -12.96
N ASN A 95 -3.48 -4.54 -12.32
CA ASN A 95 -3.05 -3.23 -12.79
C ASN A 95 -1.52 -3.08 -12.83
N THR A 96 -0.81 -4.10 -13.32
CA THR A 96 0.66 -4.11 -13.42
C THR A 96 1.22 -3.11 -14.44
N ASP A 97 0.39 -2.55 -15.27
CA ASP A 97 0.72 -1.41 -16.14
C ASP A 97 0.90 -0.10 -15.35
N ALA A 98 0.28 0.00 -14.17
CA ALA A 98 0.41 1.14 -13.25
C ALA A 98 1.32 0.85 -12.07
N TRP A 99 1.21 -0.34 -11.47
CA TRP A 99 1.90 -0.68 -10.23
C TRP A 99 3.12 -1.57 -10.47
N THR A 100 4.27 -1.17 -9.91
CA THR A 100 5.54 -1.92 -10.02
C THR A 100 5.75 -2.91 -8.87
N GLY A 101 5.03 -2.75 -7.78
CA GLY A 101 5.14 -3.58 -6.58
C GLY A 101 4.66 -2.87 -5.32
N TRP A 102 4.86 -3.54 -4.20
CA TRP A 102 4.46 -3.06 -2.89
C TRP A 102 5.46 -3.48 -1.81
N LEU A 103 5.46 -2.75 -0.68
CA LEU A 103 6.28 -3.01 0.49
C LEU A 103 5.41 -3.02 1.75
N TRP A 104 5.68 -3.98 2.62
CA TRP A 104 5.02 -4.06 3.93
C TRP A 104 5.71 -3.16 4.95
N TRP A 105 4.95 -2.46 5.74
CA TRP A 105 5.43 -1.70 6.88
C TRP A 105 5.07 -2.40 8.21
N ALA A 106 6.04 -2.98 9.00
CA ALA A 106 7.44 -2.95 8.67
C ALA A 106 8.15 -4.22 9.17
N GLY A 107 9.35 -4.45 8.63
CA GLY A 107 10.29 -5.46 9.12
C GLY A 107 11.49 -4.82 9.81
N GLY A 108 12.14 -5.57 10.70
CA GLY A 108 13.36 -5.16 11.38
C GLY A 108 13.28 -5.27 12.90
N PRO A 109 14.41 -5.52 13.60
CA PRO A 109 14.46 -5.85 15.02
C PRO A 109 14.06 -4.68 15.95
N TRP A 110 14.05 -3.47 15.43
CA TRP A 110 13.66 -2.27 16.20
C TRP A 110 12.16 -2.14 16.40
N TRP A 111 11.35 -2.88 15.64
CA TRP A 111 9.89 -2.80 15.71
C TRP A 111 9.28 -3.57 16.89
N ALA A 112 10.06 -4.49 17.49
CA ALA A 112 9.65 -5.26 18.67
C ALA A 112 8.21 -5.81 18.55
N ASP A 113 7.30 -5.38 19.41
CA ASP A 113 5.89 -5.77 19.47
C ASP A 113 4.95 -4.85 18.66
N TYR A 114 5.50 -4.05 17.73
CA TYR A 114 4.68 -3.23 16.85
C TYR A 114 3.67 -4.09 16.09
N MET A 115 2.40 -3.66 16.11
CA MET A 115 1.26 -4.46 15.64
C MET A 115 1.37 -4.99 14.21
N TYR A 116 2.13 -4.31 13.35
CA TYR A 116 2.35 -4.70 11.95
C TYR A 116 3.72 -5.33 11.70
N SER A 117 4.51 -5.61 12.76
CA SER A 117 5.85 -6.15 12.61
C SER A 117 5.84 -7.53 11.93
N ILE A 118 6.59 -7.66 10.82
CA ILE A 118 6.88 -8.94 10.15
C ILE A 118 8.27 -9.48 10.53
N GLU A 119 8.86 -9.00 11.63
CA GLU A 119 10.18 -9.46 12.07
C GLU A 119 10.13 -10.91 12.55
N PRO A 120 10.94 -11.82 11.97
CA PRO A 120 11.03 -13.20 12.45
C PRO A 120 11.73 -13.27 13.82
N PRO A 121 11.37 -14.25 14.68
CA PRO A 121 10.24 -15.17 14.53
C PRO A 121 8.96 -14.70 15.18
N SER A 122 8.96 -13.55 15.83
CA SER A 122 7.94 -13.15 16.82
C SER A 122 7.10 -11.92 16.46
N GLY A 123 7.35 -11.27 15.31
CA GLY A 123 6.52 -10.15 14.88
C GLY A 123 5.04 -10.58 14.72
N PRO A 124 4.08 -9.81 15.24
CA PRO A 124 2.66 -10.19 15.16
C PRO A 124 2.20 -10.52 13.74
N ALA A 125 2.57 -9.70 12.77
CA ALA A 125 2.20 -9.93 11.38
C ALA A 125 3.06 -11.00 10.68
N TYR A 126 4.23 -11.37 11.19
CA TYR A 126 5.05 -12.45 10.66
C TYR A 126 4.31 -13.79 10.72
N THR A 127 3.69 -14.09 11.86
CA THR A 127 2.98 -15.36 12.08
C THR A 127 1.51 -15.30 11.68
N GLY A 128 0.87 -14.14 11.86
CA GLY A 128 -0.57 -14.02 11.71
C GLY A 128 -1.02 -13.39 10.37
N PHE A 129 -0.11 -12.78 9.61
CA PHE A 129 -0.47 -12.08 8.38
C PHE A 129 0.34 -12.54 7.16
N LEU A 130 1.66 -12.66 7.29
CA LEU A 130 2.54 -13.00 6.17
C LEU A 130 2.14 -14.29 5.43
N PRO A 131 1.73 -15.38 6.10
CA PRO A 131 1.28 -16.59 5.41
C PRO A 131 0.08 -16.36 4.50
N GLU A 132 -0.81 -15.42 4.85
CA GLU A 132 -2.05 -15.12 4.14
C GLU A 132 -1.83 -14.32 2.85
N ILE A 133 -0.68 -13.66 2.72
CA ILE A 133 -0.33 -12.84 1.54
C ILE A 133 0.84 -13.39 0.75
N GLN A 134 1.32 -14.58 1.08
CA GLN A 134 2.50 -15.18 0.46
C GLN A 134 2.37 -15.37 -1.06
N GLU A 135 1.16 -15.56 -1.58
CA GLU A 135 0.90 -15.72 -3.02
C GLU A 135 1.16 -14.43 -3.83
N PHE A 136 1.31 -13.30 -3.17
CA PHE A 136 1.56 -11.97 -3.80
C PHE A 136 3.03 -11.54 -3.73
N ILE A 137 3.93 -12.37 -3.20
CA ILE A 137 5.37 -12.08 -3.01
C ILE A 137 6.22 -12.65 -4.15
#